data_929ca7c7d00d280463b6b10fe87a4a07
#
_entry.id   929ca7c7d00d280463b6b10fe87a4a07
#
_cell.length_a   1.000
_cell.length_b   1.000
_cell.length_c   1.000
_cell.angle_alpha   90.00
_cell.angle_beta   90.00
_cell.angle_gamma   90.00
#
_symmetry.space_group_name_H-M   'P 1'
#
loop_
_entity.id
_entity.type
_entity.pdbx_description
1 polymer ?
#
loop_
_entity_poly.entity_id
_entity_poly.type
_entity_poly.pdbx_seq_one_letter_code
_entity_poly.pdbx_strand_id
1 'polypeptide(L)'
;YRFHDAQLNRKVLHARHACALDETRKAFPLTPMEASKDALNEIDPLRQVWFIGPHGGVGGGEAANTPLSDIALKWMADQAREQGLSIEYAVLDSRLDPDPLCPFKAPGGLLSALGDKVREAPPPSQEAVAYFHPSVWVRFDDEDAHYRPASMKDWVDVDRDALT
;
A
#
# COMPACT_ATOMS: atom_id res chain seq x y z
N TYR A 1 -23.04 1.93 3.68
CA TYR A 1 -22.78 0.53 4.00
C TYR A 1 -21.58 0.47 4.94
N ARG A 2 -21.76 0.05 6.20
CA ARG A 2 -20.65 -0.33 7.08
C ARG A 2 -20.42 -1.82 6.86
N PHE A 3 -19.22 -2.20 6.45
CA PHE A 3 -18.77 -3.58 6.59
C PHE A 3 -18.66 -3.84 8.10
N HIS A 4 -19.47 -4.73 8.60
CA HIS A 4 -19.53 -5.00 10.05
C HIS A 4 -18.43 -5.98 10.50
N ASP A 5 -17.72 -6.61 9.56
CA ASP A 5 -16.70 -7.59 9.84
C ASP A 5 -15.55 -7.45 8.83
N ALA A 6 -14.38 -7.11 9.33
CA ALA A 6 -13.13 -7.04 8.56
C ALA A 6 -12.29 -8.33 8.72
N GLN A 7 -12.80 -9.30 9.48
CA GLN A 7 -12.14 -10.59 9.66
C GLN A 7 -12.18 -11.43 8.38
N LEU A 8 -11.03 -11.97 8.03
CA LEU A 8 -10.96 -12.97 6.97
C LEU A 8 -11.68 -14.24 7.40
N ASN A 9 -12.47 -14.79 6.49
CA ASN A 9 -13.05 -16.10 6.70
C ASN A 9 -11.91 -17.14 6.75
N ARG A 10 -12.03 -18.13 7.66
CA ARG A 10 -11.04 -19.23 7.82
C ARG A 10 -10.74 -20.02 6.54
N LYS A 11 -11.59 -19.91 5.52
CA LYS A 11 -11.39 -20.56 4.21
C LYS A 11 -10.47 -19.75 3.29
N VAL A 12 -10.16 -18.50 3.64
CA VAL A 12 -9.24 -17.66 2.87
C VAL A 12 -7.84 -18.07 3.26
N LEU A 13 -7.12 -18.66 2.33
CA LEU A 13 -5.74 -19.14 2.55
C LEU A 13 -4.75 -18.00 2.40
N HIS A 14 -5.01 -17.07 1.48
CA HIS A 14 -4.13 -15.95 1.20
C HIS A 14 -4.95 -14.69 0.90
N ALA A 15 -4.64 -13.61 1.59
CA ALA A 15 -5.19 -12.29 1.36
C ALA A 15 -4.07 -11.26 1.19
N ARG A 16 -4.27 -10.35 0.24
CA ARG A 16 -3.32 -9.29 -0.06
C ARG A 16 -4.06 -7.97 -0.13
N HIS A 17 -3.50 -6.96 0.54
CA HIS A 17 -4.10 -5.65 0.61
C HIS A 17 -3.04 -4.58 0.35
N ALA A 18 -3.16 -3.85 -0.76
CA ALA A 18 -2.33 -2.70 -1.05
C ALA A 18 -2.96 -1.45 -0.41
N CYS A 19 -2.25 -0.84 0.53
CA CYS A 19 -2.71 0.31 1.32
C CYS A 19 -2.05 1.60 0.80
N ALA A 20 -2.84 2.64 0.59
CA ALA A 20 -2.35 3.93 0.12
C ALA A 20 -1.90 4.81 1.29
N LEU A 21 -0.64 5.29 1.27
CA LEU A 21 -0.07 6.15 2.32
C LEU A 21 -0.65 7.58 2.30
N ASP A 22 -0.88 8.11 1.11
CA ASP A 22 -1.18 9.52 0.91
C ASP A 22 -2.67 9.82 0.73
N GLU A 23 -3.55 8.86 1.01
CA GLU A 23 -4.99 9.10 1.00
C GLU A 23 -5.42 9.77 2.31
N THR A 24 -5.85 11.01 2.23
CA THR A 24 -6.26 11.80 3.39
C THR A 24 -7.76 12.07 3.45
N ARG A 25 -8.51 11.81 2.39
CA ARG A 25 -9.95 12.08 2.35
C ARG A 25 -10.71 11.18 3.32
N LYS A 26 -11.54 11.76 4.18
CA LYS A 26 -12.42 11.00 5.10
C LYS A 26 -13.40 10.08 4.39
N ALA A 27 -13.72 10.38 3.13
CA ALA A 27 -14.61 9.56 2.31
C ALA A 27 -13.99 8.19 1.93
N PHE A 28 -12.66 8.05 2.03
CA PHE A 28 -11.94 6.81 1.71
C PHE A 28 -11.14 6.30 2.93
N PRO A 29 -11.84 5.92 4.02
CA PRO A 29 -11.15 5.37 5.17
C PRO A 29 -10.47 4.06 4.80
N LEU A 30 -9.29 3.82 5.35
CA LEU A 30 -8.71 2.49 5.32
C LEU A 30 -9.54 1.58 6.23
N THR A 31 -9.93 0.42 5.71
CA THR A 31 -10.49 -0.66 6.52
C THR A 31 -9.46 -1.79 6.55
N PRO A 32 -8.63 -1.86 7.60
CA PRO A 32 -7.68 -2.95 7.73
C PRO A 32 -8.42 -4.29 7.78
N MET A 33 -7.87 -5.28 7.10
CA MET A 33 -8.34 -6.65 7.25
C MET A 33 -7.74 -7.25 8.52
N GLU A 34 -8.46 -8.15 9.15
CA GLU A 34 -8.00 -8.89 10.32
C GLU A 34 -7.89 -10.37 9.97
N ALA A 35 -6.79 -11.00 10.39
CA ALA A 35 -6.66 -12.44 10.23
C ALA A 35 -7.74 -13.17 11.06
N SER A 36 -8.21 -14.29 10.55
CA SER A 36 -9.15 -15.13 11.32
C SER A 36 -8.50 -15.63 12.60
N LYS A 37 -9.19 -15.48 13.73
CA LYS A 37 -8.74 -16.02 15.04
C LYS A 37 -8.71 -17.55 15.04
N ASP A 38 -9.47 -18.16 14.17
CA ASP A 38 -9.59 -19.61 13.98
C ASP A 38 -8.73 -20.12 12.81
N ALA A 39 -7.77 -19.31 12.34
CA ALA A 39 -6.85 -19.74 11.31
C ALA A 39 -6.01 -20.91 11.84
N LEU A 40 -6.35 -22.13 11.42
CA LEU A 40 -5.69 -23.37 11.81
C LEU A 40 -4.29 -23.55 11.18
N ASN A 41 -3.86 -22.57 10.36
CA ASN A 41 -2.65 -22.67 9.59
C ASN A 41 -1.60 -21.72 10.16
N GLU A 42 -0.41 -22.23 10.37
CA GLU A 42 0.82 -21.51 10.70
C GLU A 42 1.28 -20.52 9.61
N ILE A 43 0.51 -20.43 8.52
CA ILE A 43 0.78 -19.55 7.39
C ILE A 43 0.11 -18.21 7.69
N ASP A 44 0.87 -17.12 7.62
CA ASP A 44 0.30 -15.77 7.65
C ASP A 44 -0.58 -15.55 6.40
N PRO A 45 -1.91 -15.66 6.52
CA PRO A 45 -2.80 -15.58 5.36
C PRO A 45 -2.95 -14.14 4.87
N LEU A 46 -2.58 -13.16 5.68
CA LEU A 46 -2.84 -11.74 5.43
C LEU A 46 -1.55 -10.96 5.30
N ARG A 47 -1.35 -10.35 4.12
CA ARG A 47 -0.32 -9.33 3.91
C ARG A 47 -0.98 -8.01 3.55
N GLN A 48 -0.77 -6.99 4.39
CA GLN A 48 -1.18 -5.61 4.15
C GLN A 48 0.07 -4.78 3.97
N VAL A 49 0.28 -4.26 2.77
CA VAL A 49 1.49 -3.54 2.39
C VAL A 49 1.15 -2.12 1.97
N TRP A 50 1.90 -1.17 2.49
CA TRP A 50 1.74 0.25 2.23
C TRP A 50 2.53 0.69 0.99
N PHE A 51 1.88 1.50 0.15
CA PHE A 51 2.40 2.04 -1.10
C PHE A 51 2.28 3.55 -1.15
N ILE A 52 3.16 4.18 -1.92
CA ILE A 52 3.13 5.61 -2.22
C ILE A 52 1.84 5.95 -2.97
N GLY A 53 1.29 7.11 -2.68
CA GLY A 53 0.20 7.69 -3.44
C GLY A 53 -1.17 7.63 -2.74
N PRO A 54 -2.12 8.41 -3.27
CA PRO A 54 -3.50 8.39 -2.85
C PRO A 54 -4.21 7.12 -3.34
N HIS A 55 -5.49 6.97 -3.00
CA HIS A 55 -6.31 5.81 -3.38
C HIS A 55 -6.22 5.46 -4.88
N GLY A 56 -6.36 6.45 -5.76
CA GLY A 56 -6.21 6.27 -7.20
C GLY A 56 -4.76 6.05 -7.66
N GLY A 57 -3.77 6.46 -6.87
CA GLY A 57 -2.35 6.21 -7.12
C GLY A 57 -1.93 4.76 -6.79
N VAL A 58 -2.65 4.08 -5.92
CA VAL A 58 -2.41 2.67 -5.59
C VAL A 58 -3.35 1.75 -6.36
N GLY A 59 -4.65 2.09 -6.39
CA GLY A 59 -5.67 1.27 -7.03
C GLY A 59 -5.83 1.50 -8.54
N GLY A 60 -5.16 2.49 -9.10
CA GLY A 60 -5.31 2.89 -10.50
C GLY A 60 -6.52 3.80 -10.75
N GLY A 61 -6.77 4.10 -12.02
CA GLY A 61 -7.92 4.92 -12.44
C GLY A 61 -7.61 6.38 -12.72
N GLU A 62 -6.41 6.87 -12.34
CA GLU A 62 -5.94 8.22 -12.65
C GLU A 62 -4.69 8.13 -13.52
N ALA A 63 -4.78 8.57 -14.79
CA ALA A 63 -3.67 8.47 -15.74
C ALA A 63 -2.37 9.13 -15.25
N ALA A 64 -2.47 10.23 -14.51
CA ALA A 64 -1.31 10.93 -13.96
C ALA A 64 -0.56 10.11 -12.88
N ASN A 65 -1.22 9.12 -12.28
CA ASN A 65 -0.67 8.29 -11.20
C ASN A 65 -0.35 6.86 -11.67
N THR A 66 -0.45 6.60 -12.99
CA THR A 66 -0.21 5.25 -13.55
C THR A 66 1.12 4.65 -13.09
N PRO A 67 2.27 5.35 -13.11
CA PRO A 67 3.53 4.75 -12.67
C PRO A 67 3.53 4.29 -11.22
N LEU A 68 2.76 4.94 -10.33
CA LEU A 68 2.60 4.51 -8.94
C LEU A 68 1.69 3.28 -8.83
N SER A 69 0.57 3.28 -9.56
CA SER A 69 -0.34 2.12 -9.57
C SER A 69 0.28 0.89 -10.22
N ASP A 70 1.20 1.07 -11.15
CA ASP A 70 1.94 -0.01 -11.78
C ASP A 70 2.84 -0.75 -10.77
N ILE A 71 3.38 -0.04 -9.78
CA ILE A 71 4.12 -0.66 -8.67
C ILE A 71 3.20 -1.61 -7.88
N ALA A 72 2.02 -1.14 -7.51
CA ALA A 72 1.06 -1.94 -6.75
C ALA A 72 0.50 -3.10 -7.57
N LEU A 73 0.24 -2.87 -8.87
CA LEU A 73 -0.22 -3.91 -9.79
C LEU A 73 0.82 -5.02 -9.96
N LYS A 74 2.09 -4.64 -10.15
CA LYS A 74 3.17 -5.63 -10.25
C LYS A 74 3.27 -6.47 -8.98
N TRP A 75 3.26 -5.83 -7.81
CA TRP A 75 3.28 -6.54 -6.54
C TRP A 75 2.08 -7.50 -6.41
N MET A 76 0.87 -7.07 -6.74
CA MET A 76 -0.31 -7.93 -6.71
C MET A 76 -0.21 -9.10 -7.67
N ALA A 77 0.31 -8.88 -8.88
CA ALA A 77 0.55 -9.94 -9.86
C ALA A 77 1.56 -10.97 -9.33
N ASP A 78 2.67 -10.50 -8.74
CA ASP A 78 3.68 -11.37 -8.15
C ASP A 78 3.08 -12.23 -7.01
N GLN A 79 2.29 -11.60 -6.13
CA GLN A 79 1.61 -12.30 -5.04
C GLN A 79 0.58 -13.33 -5.56
N ALA A 80 -0.16 -13.01 -6.61
CA ALA A 80 -1.11 -13.93 -7.22
C ALA A 80 -0.40 -15.12 -7.89
N ARG A 81 0.75 -14.87 -8.55
CA ARG A 81 1.58 -15.94 -9.15
C ARG A 81 2.11 -16.89 -8.09
N GLU A 82 2.58 -16.39 -6.95
CA GLU A 82 3.01 -17.21 -5.81
C GLU A 82 1.90 -18.18 -5.36
N GLN A 83 0.64 -17.83 -5.60
CA GLN A 83 -0.53 -18.65 -5.28
C GLN A 83 -1.03 -19.49 -6.48
N GLY A 84 -0.25 -19.57 -7.56
CA GLY A 84 -0.54 -20.45 -8.69
C GLY A 84 -1.29 -19.78 -9.85
N LEU A 85 -1.53 -18.46 -9.81
CA LEU A 85 -2.10 -17.77 -10.97
C LEU A 85 -1.08 -17.73 -12.12
N SER A 86 -1.48 -18.21 -13.29
CA SER A 86 -0.65 -18.09 -14.50
C SER A 86 -0.72 -16.67 -15.05
N ILE A 87 0.43 -15.99 -15.13
CA ILE A 87 0.54 -14.63 -15.64
C ILE A 87 1.59 -14.61 -16.75
N GLU A 88 1.23 -14.03 -17.89
CA GLU A 88 2.17 -13.78 -18.99
C GLU A 88 2.99 -12.52 -18.69
N TYR A 89 4.13 -12.72 -18.03
CA TYR A 89 4.98 -11.61 -17.56
C TYR A 89 5.56 -10.77 -18.69
N ALA A 90 5.87 -11.37 -19.85
CA ALA A 90 6.34 -10.60 -20.99
C ALA A 90 5.32 -9.55 -21.45
N VAL A 91 4.01 -9.87 -21.35
CA VAL A 91 2.95 -8.92 -21.65
C VAL A 91 2.79 -7.91 -20.51
N LEU A 92 2.78 -8.35 -19.26
CA LEU A 92 2.64 -7.48 -18.11
C LEU A 92 3.75 -6.44 -18.08
N ASP A 93 5.01 -6.87 -18.08
CA ASP A 93 6.18 -5.99 -17.98
C ASP A 93 6.30 -5.03 -19.19
N SER A 94 5.77 -5.42 -20.37
CA SER A 94 5.75 -4.53 -21.53
C SER A 94 4.72 -3.38 -21.43
N ARG A 95 3.82 -3.45 -20.45
CA ARG A 95 2.73 -2.46 -20.25
C ARG A 95 2.90 -1.63 -19.00
N LEU A 96 3.74 -2.06 -18.08
CA LEU A 96 3.99 -1.37 -16.82
C LEU A 96 5.20 -0.45 -16.96
N ASP A 97 5.11 0.72 -16.36
CA ASP A 97 6.20 1.69 -16.24
C ASP A 97 6.28 2.20 -14.79
N PRO A 98 6.64 1.31 -13.83
CA PRO A 98 6.64 1.63 -12.42
C PRO A 98 7.75 2.66 -12.10
N ASP A 99 7.35 3.79 -11.54
CA ASP A 99 8.27 4.84 -11.10
C ASP A 99 7.89 5.34 -9.69
N PRO A 100 8.68 5.01 -8.66
CA PRO A 100 8.45 5.50 -7.29
C PRO A 100 8.66 7.01 -7.14
N LEU A 101 9.36 7.65 -8.07
CA LEU A 101 9.63 9.09 -8.04
C LEU A 101 8.65 9.88 -8.90
N CYS A 102 7.72 9.22 -9.58
CA CYS A 102 6.69 9.87 -10.37
C CYS A 102 5.95 10.94 -9.56
N PRO A 103 5.86 12.19 -10.04
CA PRO A 103 5.11 13.24 -9.36
C PRO A 103 3.63 12.86 -9.23
N PHE A 104 3.05 13.05 -8.06
CA PHE A 104 1.61 12.93 -7.87
C PHE A 104 1.06 14.11 -7.07
N LYS A 105 -0.22 14.35 -7.20
CA LYS A 105 -0.92 15.38 -6.44
C LYS A 105 -1.60 14.75 -5.22
N ALA A 106 -1.58 15.50 -4.12
CA ALA A 106 -2.40 15.16 -2.97
C ALA A 106 -3.88 15.01 -3.39
N PRO A 107 -4.63 14.11 -2.75
CA PRO A 107 -6.04 13.93 -3.08
C PRO A 107 -6.80 15.25 -2.95
N GLY A 108 -7.65 15.52 -3.93
CA GLY A 108 -8.43 16.76 -4.00
C GLY A 108 -9.87 16.50 -4.47
N GLY A 109 -10.56 17.59 -4.82
CA GLY A 109 -11.91 17.55 -5.38
C GLY A 109 -13.02 17.64 -4.34
N LEU A 110 -14.27 17.43 -4.79
CA LEU A 110 -15.47 17.62 -3.96
C LEU A 110 -15.47 16.78 -2.67
N LEU A 111 -14.89 15.59 -2.71
CA LEU A 111 -14.84 14.70 -1.55
C LEU A 111 -13.86 15.16 -0.46
N SER A 112 -12.88 16.00 -0.81
CA SER A 112 -12.01 16.64 0.18
C SER A 112 -12.77 17.68 1.02
N ALA A 113 -13.88 18.22 0.52
CA ALA A 113 -14.76 19.12 1.29
C ALA A 113 -15.39 18.43 2.51
N LEU A 114 -15.43 17.10 2.57
CA LEU A 114 -15.86 16.32 3.72
C LEU A 114 -14.81 16.27 4.84
N GLY A 115 -13.66 16.87 4.61
CA GLY A 115 -12.51 16.96 5.50
C GLY A 115 -11.50 15.84 5.31
N ASP A 116 -10.34 16.03 5.94
CA ASP A 116 -9.22 15.12 5.85
C ASP A 116 -9.05 14.30 7.13
N LYS A 117 -8.49 13.12 6.97
CA LYS A 117 -8.04 12.24 8.04
C LYS A 117 -6.77 11.52 7.57
N VAL A 118 -5.66 11.86 8.17
CA VAL A 118 -4.39 11.18 7.92
C VAL A 118 -4.53 9.71 8.34
N ARG A 119 -4.03 8.80 7.50
CA ARG A 119 -3.96 7.38 7.81
C ARG A 119 -2.83 7.13 8.82
N GLU A 120 -3.02 6.18 9.68
CA GLU A 120 -2.02 5.76 10.65
C GLU A 120 -1.26 4.58 10.06
N ALA A 121 -0.04 4.84 9.58
CA ALA A 121 0.88 3.78 9.20
C ALA A 121 1.47 3.11 10.45
N PRO A 122 1.97 1.86 10.35
CA PRO A 122 2.60 1.20 11.49
C PRO A 122 3.75 2.04 12.08
N PRO A 123 3.87 2.11 13.41
CA PRO A 123 4.99 2.79 14.05
C PRO A 123 6.32 2.09 13.75
N PRO A 124 7.46 2.77 13.90
CA PRO A 124 8.77 2.19 13.65
C PRO A 124 9.04 0.95 14.50
N SER A 125 9.38 -0.13 13.82
CA SER A 125 9.90 -1.38 14.41
C SER A 125 10.58 -2.21 13.32
N GLN A 126 11.38 -3.17 13.68
CA GLN A 126 12.02 -4.08 12.73
C GLN A 126 10.98 -4.78 11.83
N GLU A 127 9.91 -5.29 12.42
CA GLU A 127 8.85 -5.95 11.66
C GLU A 127 8.08 -4.96 10.76
N ALA A 128 7.91 -3.72 11.22
CA ALA A 128 7.11 -2.73 10.50
C ALA A 128 7.77 -2.26 9.19
N VAL A 129 9.09 -2.35 9.06
CA VAL A 129 9.78 -2.06 7.78
C VAL A 129 9.21 -2.92 6.64
N ALA A 130 8.91 -4.19 6.92
CA ALA A 130 8.36 -5.12 5.95
C ALA A 130 6.90 -4.85 5.55
N TYR A 131 6.20 -3.99 6.29
CA TYR A 131 4.84 -3.57 5.93
C TYR A 131 4.81 -2.45 4.88
N PHE A 132 5.96 -1.92 4.50
CA PHE A 132 6.05 -0.95 3.42
C PHE A 132 6.67 -1.60 2.18
N HIS A 133 6.09 -1.30 1.01
CA HIS A 133 6.73 -1.72 -0.24
C HIS A 133 8.09 -1.02 -0.41
N PRO A 134 9.13 -1.69 -0.93
CA PRO A 134 10.45 -1.07 -1.08
C PRO A 134 10.46 0.28 -1.81
N SER A 135 9.54 0.50 -2.75
CA SER A 135 9.38 1.78 -3.44
C SER A 135 9.13 2.96 -2.51
N VAL A 136 8.50 2.71 -1.34
CA VAL A 136 8.26 3.77 -0.34
C VAL A 136 9.59 4.30 0.17
N TRP A 137 10.52 3.41 0.46
CA TRP A 137 11.85 3.78 0.95
C TRP A 137 12.68 4.46 -0.12
N VAL A 138 12.62 3.99 -1.38
CA VAL A 138 13.27 4.66 -2.51
C VAL A 138 12.87 6.14 -2.57
N ARG A 139 11.57 6.43 -2.48
CA ARG A 139 11.09 7.82 -2.50
C ARG A 139 11.37 8.58 -1.20
N PHE A 140 11.27 7.90 -0.05
CA PHE A 140 11.49 8.51 1.25
C PHE A 140 12.94 8.97 1.43
N ASP A 141 13.89 8.24 0.87
CA ASP A 141 15.34 8.51 0.95
C ASP A 141 15.84 9.45 -0.15
N ASP A 142 15.06 9.64 -1.18
CA ASP A 142 15.40 10.56 -2.26
C ASP A 142 15.31 12.03 -1.75
N GLU A 143 16.43 12.73 -1.79
CA GLU A 143 16.53 14.09 -1.29
C GLU A 143 15.71 15.09 -2.14
N ASP A 144 15.65 14.88 -3.45
CA ASP A 144 14.91 15.75 -4.37
C ASP A 144 13.41 15.58 -4.27
N ALA A 145 12.96 14.39 -3.91
CA ALA A 145 11.53 14.10 -3.74
C ALA A 145 10.92 14.80 -2.52
N HIS A 146 11.71 15.13 -1.50
CA HIS A 146 11.26 15.74 -0.24
C HIS A 146 10.02 15.03 0.36
N TYR A 147 9.92 13.70 0.16
CA TYR A 147 8.74 12.94 0.51
C TYR A 147 8.70 12.61 2.00
N ARG A 148 7.81 13.28 2.73
CA ARG A 148 7.58 13.06 4.17
C ARG A 148 6.07 13.01 4.45
N PRO A 149 5.40 11.90 4.12
CA PRO A 149 3.96 11.80 4.29
C PRO A 149 3.58 11.86 5.77
N ALA A 150 2.49 12.56 6.08
CA ALA A 150 2.00 12.71 7.45
C ALA A 150 1.67 11.37 8.12
N SER A 151 1.33 10.34 7.35
CA SER A 151 1.11 8.97 7.81
C SER A 151 2.38 8.29 8.34
N MET A 152 3.57 8.78 7.97
CA MET A 152 4.87 8.25 8.35
C MET A 152 5.68 9.25 9.22
N LYS A 153 5.02 10.17 9.91
CA LYS A 153 5.70 11.20 10.74
C LYS A 153 6.69 10.62 11.75
N ASP A 154 6.38 9.44 12.29
CA ASP A 154 7.19 8.77 13.31
C ASP A 154 8.44 8.09 12.71
N TRP A 155 8.56 8.05 11.38
CA TRP A 155 9.69 7.46 10.65
C TRP A 155 10.75 8.47 10.22
N VAL A 156 10.51 9.77 10.40
CA VAL A 156 11.37 10.84 9.83
C VAL A 156 12.79 10.81 10.38
N ASP A 157 12.94 10.51 11.67
CA ASP A 157 14.24 10.51 12.37
C ASP A 157 14.70 9.09 12.73
N VAL A 158 14.17 8.07 12.09
CA VAL A 158 14.46 6.67 12.39
C VAL A 158 15.64 6.18 11.55
N ASP A 159 16.68 5.72 12.23
CA ASP A 159 17.75 4.93 11.60
C ASP A 159 17.22 3.51 11.33
N ARG A 160 16.83 3.27 10.08
CA ARG A 160 16.26 1.99 9.66
C ARG A 160 17.30 0.89 9.57
N ASP A 161 18.57 1.22 9.32
CA ASP A 161 19.66 0.25 9.28
C ASP A 161 19.90 -0.33 10.66
N ALA A 162 19.61 0.45 11.71
CA ALA A 162 19.65 -0.02 13.09
C ALA A 162 18.47 -0.95 13.46
N LEU A 163 17.41 -0.99 12.64
CA LEU A 163 16.26 -1.87 12.84
C LEU A 163 16.42 -3.24 12.14
N THR A 164 17.33 -3.36 11.17
CA THR A 164 17.58 -4.61 10.44
C THR A 164 18.71 -5.41 11.02
#